data_26dfc62529a9d0299c2a6e72936047e1
#
_entry.id   26dfc62529a9d0299c2a6e72936047e1
#
_cell.length_a   1.000
_cell.length_b   1.000
_cell.length_c   1.000
_cell.angle_alpha   90.00
_cell.angle_beta   90.00
_cell.angle_gamma   90.00
#
_symmetry.space_group_name_H-M   'P 1'
#
loop_
_entity.id
_entity.type
_entity.pdbx_description
1 polymer ?
#
loop_
_entity_poly.entity_id
_entity_poly.type
_entity_poly.pdbx_seq_one_letter_code
_entity_poly.pdbx_strand_id
1 'polypeptide(L)'
;MPSHPKTQPQLNEDGRPRRGMSKNAKSTSSKEDLEWSEVAQLGLRYARIPLALLCVEAFYWFLTQPSDTLAPIQVTEAWLWNALTNFLYSDGEYVASTLSTHNGWMTRIDLSHPNFPGSYDTVGLYVSDECAGVHEMIFLSTLVAMTEGVPQRLKIRSIIVMCSIIYVLNIMRLVMFYPIAVGDCSINPNQAACLSGMWDFHTAVYEWGFLLVLVTMWVLWFWKVGGPARTLDASSAGDEKWRLTFRKNWNAKQFYLLAGAVILLVFAVSNVTSNEEAMAAKETLDFCYFSELVTSECGQAQNRWDDAIGYAWSLSALGILTLGCTAVVIERPDENGNWPVPQSKQEESETDEQKSAEPKSRHQKKKSGSWKKNSEEE
;
A
#
# COMPACT_ATOMS: atom_id res chain seq x y z
N MET A 1 -28.47 24.67 -31.07
CA MET A 1 -28.54 25.57 -29.90
C MET A 1 -30.01 25.65 -29.48
N PRO A 2 -30.46 25.09 -28.38
CA PRO A 2 -31.82 25.26 -27.88
C PRO A 2 -31.88 26.53 -27.02
N SER A 3 -32.84 27.37 -27.34
CA SER A 3 -33.12 28.63 -26.68
C SER A 3 -33.70 28.40 -25.28
N HIS A 4 -33.09 29.02 -24.28
CA HIS A 4 -33.61 29.08 -22.91
C HIS A 4 -34.92 29.84 -22.84
N PRO A 5 -35.94 29.32 -22.14
CA PRO A 5 -37.16 30.07 -21.89
C PRO A 5 -36.88 31.22 -20.90
N LYS A 6 -37.21 32.43 -21.31
CA LYS A 6 -37.18 33.63 -20.46
C LYS A 6 -38.26 33.50 -19.40
N THR A 7 -37.85 33.44 -18.14
CA THR A 7 -38.78 33.53 -16.99
C THR A 7 -39.42 34.91 -16.94
N GLN A 8 -40.73 34.98 -17.10
CA GLN A 8 -41.49 36.21 -16.94
C GLN A 8 -41.54 36.63 -15.47
N PRO A 9 -41.44 37.92 -15.13
CA PRO A 9 -41.59 38.40 -13.77
C PRO A 9 -43.05 38.25 -13.30
N GLN A 10 -43.26 37.64 -12.13
CA GLN A 10 -44.56 37.57 -11.48
C GLN A 10 -44.96 38.97 -10.98
N LEU A 11 -46.11 39.45 -11.46
CA LEU A 11 -46.78 40.69 -11.04
C LEU A 11 -47.82 40.39 -9.96
N ASN A 12 -48.00 41.29 -9.01
CA ASN A 12 -49.11 41.24 -8.05
C ASN A 12 -50.44 41.61 -8.75
N GLU A 13 -51.54 41.29 -8.14
CA GLU A 13 -52.91 41.59 -8.66
C GLU A 13 -53.14 43.06 -9.03
N ASP A 14 -52.32 43.98 -8.50
CA ASP A 14 -52.33 45.41 -8.81
C ASP A 14 -51.35 45.85 -9.92
N GLY A 15 -50.78 44.90 -10.67
CA GLY A 15 -49.87 45.19 -11.81
C GLY A 15 -48.55 45.82 -11.44
N ARG A 16 -48.14 45.86 -10.17
CA ARG A 16 -46.89 46.44 -9.74
C ARG A 16 -45.85 45.34 -9.51
N PRO A 17 -44.58 45.56 -9.94
CA PRO A 17 -43.50 44.58 -9.68
C PRO A 17 -43.31 44.44 -8.17
N ARG A 18 -43.35 43.18 -7.66
CA ARG A 18 -43.01 42.89 -6.28
C ARG A 18 -41.60 43.40 -6.00
N ARG A 19 -41.52 44.50 -5.24
CA ARG A 19 -40.22 44.95 -4.69
C ARG A 19 -39.69 43.87 -3.79
N GLY A 20 -38.79 43.07 -4.31
CA GLY A 20 -38.08 42.04 -3.56
C GLY A 20 -37.43 42.69 -2.35
N MET A 21 -37.87 42.32 -1.18
CA MET A 21 -37.16 42.56 0.07
C MET A 21 -35.89 41.71 0.08
N SER A 22 -34.94 42.13 -0.76
CA SER A 22 -33.56 41.75 -0.57
C SER A 22 -33.00 42.67 0.48
N LYS A 23 -33.18 42.33 1.72
CA LYS A 23 -32.44 42.99 2.80
C LYS A 23 -31.75 41.95 3.68
N ASN A 24 -30.45 41.98 3.57
CA ASN A 24 -29.50 41.58 4.63
C ASN A 24 -29.46 40.07 4.90
N ALA A 25 -29.10 39.27 3.91
CA ALA A 25 -28.11 38.27 4.20
C ALA A 25 -26.74 39.03 4.40
N LYS A 26 -26.56 39.66 5.56
CA LYS A 26 -25.23 39.83 6.10
C LYS A 26 -24.68 38.41 6.16
N SER A 27 -23.85 38.08 5.21
CA SER A 27 -22.86 37.02 5.33
C SER A 27 -21.99 37.41 6.53
N THR A 28 -22.45 37.08 7.72
CA THR A 28 -21.60 36.82 8.83
C THR A 28 -20.84 35.57 8.43
N SER A 29 -19.76 35.75 7.69
CA SER A 29 -18.63 34.84 7.73
C SER A 29 -18.11 34.94 9.19
N SER A 30 -18.84 34.33 10.12
CA SER A 30 -18.26 33.86 11.32
C SER A 30 -17.22 32.87 10.82
N LYS A 31 -15.94 33.19 10.98
CA LYS A 31 -14.90 32.19 11.04
C LYS A 31 -15.35 31.35 12.22
N GLU A 32 -16.12 30.29 11.93
CA GLU A 32 -16.36 29.23 12.91
C GLU A 32 -14.98 28.67 13.17
N ASP A 33 -14.42 29.05 14.29
CA ASP A 33 -13.19 28.45 14.80
C ASP A 33 -13.51 26.95 14.93
N LEU A 34 -12.85 26.13 14.12
CA LEU A 34 -13.00 24.69 14.13
C LEU A 34 -12.80 24.18 15.56
N GLU A 35 -13.74 23.44 16.06
CA GLU A 35 -13.62 22.80 17.38
C GLU A 35 -12.44 21.83 17.38
N TRP A 36 -11.71 21.72 18.48
CA TRP A 36 -10.54 20.82 18.58
C TRP A 36 -10.85 19.39 18.16
N SER A 37 -12.08 18.93 18.38
CA SER A 37 -12.57 17.62 17.92
C SER A 37 -12.61 17.49 16.40
N GLU A 38 -12.98 18.55 15.69
CA GLU A 38 -13.01 18.59 14.21
C GLU A 38 -11.61 18.69 13.63
N VAL A 39 -10.74 19.49 14.27
CA VAL A 39 -9.31 19.58 13.90
C VAL A 39 -8.63 18.22 14.07
N ALA A 40 -8.92 17.50 15.18
CA ALA A 40 -8.36 16.17 15.41
C ALA A 40 -8.87 15.14 14.39
N GLN A 41 -10.15 15.16 14.03
CA GLN A 41 -10.70 14.27 13.00
C GLN A 41 -10.12 14.57 11.62
N LEU A 42 -9.95 15.85 11.28
CA LEU A 42 -9.31 16.27 10.05
C LEU A 42 -7.84 15.83 10.02
N GLY A 43 -7.12 16.03 11.12
CA GLY A 43 -5.74 15.58 11.29
C GLY A 43 -5.60 14.06 11.11
N LEU A 44 -6.45 13.27 11.75
CA LEU A 44 -6.48 11.81 11.58
C LEU A 44 -6.79 11.37 10.15
N ARG A 45 -7.66 12.10 9.46
CA ARG A 45 -7.96 11.82 8.05
C ARG A 45 -6.74 12.04 7.16
N TYR A 46 -6.00 13.12 7.36
CA TYR A 46 -4.77 13.38 6.61
C TYR A 46 -3.59 12.51 7.04
N ALA A 47 -3.52 12.12 8.32
CA ALA A 47 -2.48 11.23 8.83
C ALA A 47 -2.52 9.80 8.23
N ARG A 48 -3.63 9.40 7.62
CA ARG A 48 -3.76 8.08 6.97
C ARG A 48 -2.74 7.86 5.85
N ILE A 49 -2.42 8.90 5.06
CA ILE A 49 -1.47 8.78 3.94
C ILE A 49 -0.05 8.54 4.47
N PRO A 50 0.53 9.40 5.33
CA PRO A 50 1.87 9.16 5.87
C PRO A 50 1.94 7.86 6.69
N LEU A 51 0.87 7.48 7.41
CA LEU A 51 0.83 6.20 8.11
C LEU A 51 0.85 5.02 7.14
N ALA A 52 0.09 5.08 6.05
CA ALA A 52 0.10 4.04 5.04
C ALA A 52 1.46 3.91 4.36
N LEU A 53 2.12 5.03 4.06
CA LEU A 53 3.48 5.03 3.51
C LEU A 53 4.49 4.44 4.49
N LEU A 54 4.42 4.78 5.77
CA LEU A 54 5.25 4.17 6.81
C LEU A 54 5.03 2.66 6.91
N CYS A 55 3.77 2.20 6.81
CA CYS A 55 3.46 0.78 6.74
C CYS A 55 4.04 0.12 5.49
N VAL A 56 4.06 0.81 4.34
CA VAL A 56 4.67 0.33 3.10
C VAL A 56 6.17 0.18 3.26
N GLU A 57 6.84 1.18 3.85
CA GLU A 57 8.29 1.11 4.13
C GLU A 57 8.62 -0.07 5.05
N ALA A 58 7.88 -0.21 6.14
CA ALA A 58 8.07 -1.33 7.06
C ALA A 58 7.79 -2.68 6.37
N PHE A 59 6.79 -2.75 5.51
CA PHE A 59 6.46 -3.96 4.74
C PHE A 59 7.54 -4.29 3.70
N TYR A 60 8.02 -3.27 2.97
CA TYR A 60 9.08 -3.45 1.99
C TYR A 60 10.39 -3.89 2.66
N TRP A 61 10.79 -3.21 3.74
CA TRP A 61 11.95 -3.61 4.53
C TRP A 61 11.82 -5.06 5.01
N PHE A 62 10.66 -5.45 5.51
CA PHE A 62 10.38 -6.83 5.91
C PHE A 62 10.47 -7.81 4.73
N LEU A 63 9.92 -7.43 3.57
CA LEU A 63 9.91 -8.27 2.38
C LEU A 63 11.32 -8.55 1.84
N THR A 64 12.24 -7.59 1.99
CA THR A 64 13.60 -7.66 1.46
C THR A 64 14.64 -8.18 2.47
N GLN A 65 14.22 -8.55 3.70
CA GLN A 65 15.15 -9.11 4.69
C GLN A 65 15.75 -10.46 4.27
N PRO A 66 14.98 -11.47 3.81
CA PRO A 66 15.58 -12.65 3.21
C PRO A 66 16.14 -12.29 1.85
N SER A 67 17.37 -12.69 1.59
CA SER A 67 17.95 -12.58 0.26
C SER A 67 17.05 -13.30 -0.78
N ASP A 68 16.98 -12.72 -1.97
CA ASP A 68 16.29 -13.31 -3.14
C ASP A 68 14.77 -13.47 -3.03
N THR A 69 14.09 -12.77 -2.10
CA THR A 69 12.62 -12.79 -2.03
C THR A 69 11.98 -12.26 -3.32
N LEU A 70 12.63 -11.30 -3.97
CA LEU A 70 12.20 -10.71 -5.23
C LEU A 70 12.81 -11.38 -6.46
N ALA A 71 13.52 -12.51 -6.28
CA ALA A 71 14.22 -13.23 -7.37
C ALA A 71 13.41 -13.42 -8.67
N PRO A 72 12.09 -13.74 -8.65
CA PRO A 72 11.34 -13.85 -9.89
C PRO A 72 11.30 -12.55 -10.72
N ILE A 73 11.25 -11.40 -10.04
CA ILE A 73 11.24 -10.08 -10.70
C ILE A 73 12.66 -9.76 -11.17
N GLN A 74 13.66 -9.91 -10.31
CA GLN A 74 15.07 -9.69 -10.61
C GLN A 74 15.55 -10.52 -11.83
N VAL A 75 15.16 -11.80 -11.91
CA VAL A 75 15.49 -12.67 -13.05
C VAL A 75 14.87 -12.15 -14.35
N THR A 76 13.60 -11.68 -14.32
CA THR A 76 12.96 -11.11 -15.52
C THR A 76 13.63 -9.82 -15.95
N GLU A 77 14.04 -8.98 -15.00
CA GLU A 77 14.78 -7.74 -15.26
C GLU A 77 16.16 -8.01 -15.84
N ALA A 78 16.92 -8.91 -15.23
CA ALA A 78 18.22 -9.30 -15.71
C ALA A 78 18.17 -9.88 -17.14
N TRP A 79 17.15 -10.72 -17.40
CA TRP A 79 16.94 -11.27 -18.74
C TRP A 79 16.60 -10.18 -19.76
N LEU A 80 15.70 -9.26 -19.44
CA LEU A 80 15.34 -8.13 -20.32
C LEU A 80 16.52 -7.19 -20.53
N TRP A 81 17.24 -6.88 -19.46
CA TRP A 81 18.46 -6.06 -19.52
C TRP A 81 19.49 -6.67 -20.45
N ASN A 82 19.82 -7.95 -20.26
CA ASN A 82 20.76 -8.67 -21.12
C ASN A 82 20.27 -8.67 -22.59
N ALA A 83 19.01 -8.99 -22.83
CA ALA A 83 18.46 -9.04 -24.17
C ALA A 83 18.51 -7.68 -24.88
N LEU A 84 18.12 -6.60 -24.18
CA LEU A 84 18.11 -5.25 -24.74
C LEU A 84 19.52 -4.69 -24.94
N THR A 85 20.44 -4.93 -23.98
CA THR A 85 21.84 -4.52 -24.12
C THR A 85 22.48 -5.18 -25.33
N ASN A 86 22.29 -6.48 -25.50
CA ASN A 86 22.83 -7.19 -26.67
C ASN A 86 22.15 -6.73 -27.98
N PHE A 87 20.85 -6.50 -27.97
CA PHE A 87 20.14 -5.99 -29.14
C PHE A 87 20.63 -4.61 -29.59
N LEU A 88 20.97 -3.74 -28.65
CA LEU A 88 21.34 -2.35 -28.96
C LEU A 88 22.84 -2.17 -29.21
N TYR A 89 23.69 -2.96 -28.56
CA TYR A 89 25.13 -2.67 -28.49
C TYR A 89 26.05 -3.81 -28.93
N SER A 90 25.55 -5.04 -29.19
CA SER A 90 26.35 -6.10 -29.81
C SER A 90 26.44 -5.88 -31.29
N ASP A 91 27.63 -6.02 -31.87
CA ASP A 91 27.90 -5.78 -33.30
C ASP A 91 28.13 -7.08 -34.15
N GLY A 92 27.92 -8.23 -33.53
CA GLY A 92 28.10 -9.55 -34.17
C GLY A 92 29.50 -10.13 -34.06
N GLU A 93 30.51 -9.32 -33.73
CA GLU A 93 31.86 -9.81 -33.45
C GLU A 93 32.03 -10.07 -31.93
N TYR A 94 31.34 -9.30 -31.07
CA TYR A 94 31.34 -9.52 -29.64
C TYR A 94 29.94 -9.35 -29.03
N VAL A 95 29.79 -9.96 -27.86
CA VAL A 95 28.56 -9.93 -27.06
C VAL A 95 28.72 -8.87 -25.99
N ALA A 96 27.84 -7.84 -26.00
CA ALA A 96 27.95 -6.72 -25.06
C ALA A 96 27.62 -7.11 -23.60
N SER A 97 26.80 -8.14 -23.41
CA SER A 97 26.46 -8.63 -22.06
C SER A 97 26.19 -10.13 -22.06
N THR A 98 26.51 -10.79 -20.96
CA THR A 98 26.18 -12.20 -20.70
C THR A 98 25.47 -12.34 -19.38
N LEU A 99 24.47 -13.23 -19.35
CA LEU A 99 23.71 -13.52 -18.15
C LEU A 99 24.41 -14.62 -17.35
N SER A 100 24.63 -14.40 -16.08
CA SER A 100 25.26 -15.34 -15.17
C SER A 100 24.49 -15.49 -13.86
N THR A 101 24.90 -16.43 -13.03
CA THR A 101 24.20 -16.69 -11.74
C THR A 101 24.83 -15.92 -10.60
N HIS A 102 23.98 -15.41 -9.71
CA HIS A 102 24.34 -14.86 -8.41
C HIS A 102 23.44 -15.50 -7.36
N ASN A 103 23.99 -16.06 -6.30
CA ASN A 103 23.24 -16.76 -5.25
C ASN A 103 22.24 -17.82 -5.78
N GLY A 104 22.58 -18.53 -6.84
CA GLY A 104 21.72 -19.57 -7.43
C GLY A 104 20.64 -19.05 -8.39
N TRP A 105 20.47 -17.74 -8.55
CA TRP A 105 19.52 -17.11 -9.46
C TRP A 105 20.24 -16.43 -10.64
N MET A 106 19.59 -16.38 -11.81
CA MET A 106 20.12 -15.71 -13.00
C MET A 106 19.86 -14.19 -12.93
N THR A 107 20.48 -13.53 -11.94
CA THR A 107 20.28 -12.10 -11.66
C THR A 107 21.54 -11.27 -11.93
N ARG A 108 22.65 -11.90 -12.27
CA ARG A 108 23.91 -11.23 -12.60
C ARG A 108 24.09 -11.07 -14.10
N ILE A 109 24.61 -9.92 -14.50
CA ILE A 109 24.98 -9.58 -15.87
C ILE A 109 26.45 -9.19 -15.88
N ASP A 110 27.21 -9.81 -16.72
CA ASP A 110 28.60 -9.45 -16.99
C ASP A 110 28.63 -8.64 -18.30
N LEU A 111 28.83 -7.32 -18.18
CA LEU A 111 28.98 -6.39 -19.29
C LEU A 111 30.39 -6.51 -19.85
N SER A 112 30.55 -6.61 -21.18
CA SER A 112 31.86 -6.82 -21.85
C SER A 112 32.16 -5.67 -22.80
N HIS A 113 33.37 -5.11 -22.72
CA HIS A 113 33.89 -4.11 -23.65
C HIS A 113 35.40 -4.02 -23.54
N PRO A 114 36.19 -3.89 -24.67
CA PRO A 114 37.63 -3.86 -24.63
C PRO A 114 38.29 -2.79 -23.75
N ASN A 115 37.57 -1.73 -23.42
CA ASN A 115 38.04 -0.63 -22.58
C ASN A 115 37.73 -0.83 -21.10
N PHE A 116 37.00 -1.90 -20.73
CA PHE A 116 36.65 -2.13 -19.35
C PHE A 116 37.87 -2.59 -18.53
N PRO A 117 37.90 -2.26 -17.22
CA PRO A 117 38.98 -2.66 -16.36
C PRO A 117 38.95 -4.17 -16.09
N GLY A 118 40.17 -4.75 -15.88
CA GLY A 118 40.30 -6.14 -15.50
C GLY A 118 40.86 -7.04 -16.61
N SER A 119 41.23 -8.26 -16.24
CA SER A 119 41.90 -9.21 -17.15
C SER A 119 40.98 -9.82 -18.22
N TYR A 120 39.66 -9.65 -18.06
CA TYR A 120 38.63 -10.23 -18.95
C TYR A 120 37.78 -9.16 -19.66
N ASP A 121 38.13 -7.87 -19.52
CA ASP A 121 37.40 -6.77 -20.13
C ASP A 121 35.89 -6.78 -19.80
N THR A 122 35.57 -7.24 -18.57
CA THR A 122 34.21 -7.43 -18.12
C THR A 122 33.93 -6.76 -16.77
N VAL A 123 32.68 -6.25 -16.64
CA VAL A 123 32.15 -5.67 -15.40
C VAL A 123 30.92 -6.46 -14.99
N GLY A 124 31.02 -7.16 -13.84
CA GLY A 124 29.90 -7.93 -13.28
C GLY A 124 28.99 -7.03 -12.44
N LEU A 125 27.71 -6.99 -12.78
CA LEU A 125 26.65 -6.29 -12.06
C LEU A 125 25.54 -7.29 -11.73
N TYR A 126 24.78 -7.05 -10.66
CA TYR A 126 23.60 -7.86 -10.35
C TYR A 126 22.41 -6.97 -10.01
N VAL A 127 21.21 -7.47 -10.29
CA VAL A 127 19.98 -6.80 -9.92
C VAL A 127 19.67 -7.14 -8.46
N SER A 128 19.89 -6.17 -7.56
CA SER A 128 19.54 -6.32 -6.15
C SER A 128 18.04 -6.10 -5.93
N ASP A 129 17.55 -6.46 -4.73
CA ASP A 129 16.15 -6.20 -4.34
C ASP A 129 15.81 -4.71 -4.42
N GLU A 130 16.74 -3.85 -4.04
CA GLU A 130 16.59 -2.40 -4.13
C GLU A 130 16.53 -1.90 -5.57
N CYS A 131 17.23 -2.58 -6.50
CA CYS A 131 17.30 -2.20 -7.90
C CYS A 131 16.07 -2.65 -8.71
N ALA A 132 15.23 -3.56 -8.18
CA ALA A 132 14.10 -4.14 -8.89
C ALA A 132 12.89 -3.18 -9.08
N GLY A 133 12.94 -1.96 -8.56
CA GLY A 133 11.86 -0.96 -8.71
C GLY A 133 10.55 -1.35 -8.02
N VAL A 134 10.55 -2.41 -7.21
CA VAL A 134 9.36 -2.91 -6.50
C VAL A 134 8.91 -1.93 -5.43
N HIS A 135 9.85 -1.30 -4.74
CA HIS A 135 9.57 -0.27 -3.74
C HIS A 135 8.75 0.88 -4.33
N GLU A 136 9.18 1.41 -5.46
CA GLU A 136 8.52 2.48 -6.19
C GLU A 136 7.12 2.08 -6.67
N MET A 137 6.97 0.83 -7.14
CA MET A 137 5.67 0.30 -7.55
C MET A 137 4.70 0.19 -6.37
N ILE A 138 5.15 -0.29 -5.21
CA ILE A 138 4.33 -0.40 -4.00
C ILE A 138 3.97 0.99 -3.48
N PHE A 139 4.93 1.91 -3.43
CA PHE A 139 4.74 3.28 -2.98
C PHE A 139 3.67 4.00 -3.80
N LEU A 140 3.82 3.99 -5.14
CA LEU A 140 2.86 4.64 -6.05
C LEU A 140 1.48 3.98 -6.00
N SER A 141 1.44 2.65 -5.94
CA SER A 141 0.19 1.89 -5.79
C SER A 141 -0.56 2.29 -4.53
N THR A 142 0.15 2.50 -3.43
CA THR A 142 -0.41 2.95 -2.16
C THR A 142 -0.99 4.36 -2.27
N LEU A 143 -0.28 5.30 -2.89
CA LEU A 143 -0.78 6.67 -3.12
C LEU A 143 -2.09 6.66 -3.92
N VAL A 144 -2.14 5.88 -5.01
CA VAL A 144 -3.35 5.74 -5.85
C VAL A 144 -4.48 5.06 -5.06
N ALA A 145 -4.19 4.00 -4.33
CA ALA A 145 -5.18 3.26 -3.54
C ALA A 145 -5.78 4.11 -2.42
N MET A 146 -4.96 4.93 -1.75
CA MET A 146 -5.38 5.81 -0.66
C MET A 146 -6.12 7.06 -1.13
N THR A 147 -6.12 7.38 -2.42
CA THR A 147 -6.86 8.52 -2.97
C THR A 147 -8.36 8.28 -2.87
N GLU A 148 -9.04 9.05 -2.02
CA GLU A 148 -10.50 8.93 -1.80
C GLU A 148 -11.31 9.47 -2.99
N GLY A 149 -12.52 8.90 -3.20
CA GLY A 149 -13.49 9.38 -4.19
C GLY A 149 -13.18 8.98 -5.63
N VAL A 150 -12.29 8.02 -5.86
CA VAL A 150 -12.01 7.45 -7.19
C VAL A 150 -12.53 6.02 -7.24
N PRO A 151 -13.24 5.61 -8.32
CA PRO A 151 -13.75 4.24 -8.47
C PRO A 151 -12.66 3.18 -8.36
N GLN A 152 -12.93 2.10 -7.64
CA GLN A 152 -11.95 1.03 -7.40
C GLN A 152 -11.40 0.41 -8.71
N ARG A 153 -12.27 0.22 -9.72
CA ARG A 153 -11.85 -0.31 -11.02
C ARG A 153 -10.86 0.61 -11.73
N LEU A 154 -11.05 1.93 -11.59
CA LEU A 154 -10.16 2.91 -12.20
C LEU A 154 -8.81 2.94 -11.47
N LYS A 155 -8.82 2.85 -10.12
CA LYS A 155 -7.58 2.72 -9.32
C LYS A 155 -6.76 1.51 -9.76
N ILE A 156 -7.38 0.31 -9.84
CA ILE A 156 -6.67 -0.91 -10.21
C ILE A 156 -6.07 -0.79 -11.61
N ARG A 157 -6.84 -0.31 -12.60
CA ARG A 157 -6.31 -0.09 -13.96
C ARG A 157 -5.16 0.91 -13.97
N SER A 158 -5.29 1.99 -13.23
CA SER A 158 -4.23 3.01 -13.11
C SER A 158 -2.97 2.42 -12.47
N ILE A 159 -3.09 1.66 -11.39
CA ILE A 159 -1.97 0.99 -10.72
C ILE A 159 -1.25 0.06 -11.70
N ILE A 160 -1.96 -0.78 -12.44
CA ILE A 160 -1.34 -1.70 -13.42
C ILE A 160 -0.55 -0.91 -14.47
N VAL A 161 -1.14 0.15 -15.05
CA VAL A 161 -0.47 0.98 -16.05
C VAL A 161 0.76 1.66 -15.47
N MET A 162 0.63 2.26 -14.28
CA MET A 162 1.72 2.99 -13.64
C MET A 162 2.86 2.05 -13.22
N CYS A 163 2.57 0.89 -12.65
CA CYS A 163 3.59 -0.13 -12.35
C CYS A 163 4.30 -0.62 -13.62
N SER A 164 3.57 -0.81 -14.72
CA SER A 164 4.19 -1.17 -16.01
C SER A 164 5.14 -0.07 -16.52
N ILE A 165 4.78 1.20 -16.35
CA ILE A 165 5.65 2.33 -16.73
C ILE A 165 6.91 2.35 -15.86
N ILE A 166 6.77 2.20 -14.52
CA ILE A 166 7.92 2.15 -13.61
C ILE A 166 8.85 0.99 -14.00
N TYR A 167 8.29 -0.19 -14.25
CA TYR A 167 9.07 -1.37 -14.67
C TYR A 167 9.87 -1.10 -15.93
N VAL A 168 9.24 -0.51 -16.95
CA VAL A 168 9.94 -0.14 -18.20
C VAL A 168 11.02 0.89 -17.97
N LEU A 169 10.76 1.93 -17.16
CA LEU A 169 11.75 2.94 -16.81
C LEU A 169 12.93 2.34 -16.05
N ASN A 170 12.67 1.36 -15.17
CA ASN A 170 13.74 0.64 -14.46
C ASN A 170 14.62 -0.13 -15.43
N ILE A 171 14.04 -0.89 -16.36
CA ILE A 171 14.81 -1.59 -17.42
C ILE A 171 15.63 -0.60 -18.25
N MET A 172 15.04 0.54 -18.66
CA MET A 172 15.76 1.57 -19.41
C MET A 172 16.97 2.10 -18.61
N ARG A 173 16.82 2.33 -17.32
CA ARG A 173 17.92 2.73 -16.42
C ARG A 173 19.06 1.70 -16.45
N LEU A 174 18.74 0.41 -16.33
CA LEU A 174 19.73 -0.65 -16.34
C LEU A 174 20.46 -0.74 -17.68
N VAL A 175 19.75 -0.63 -18.79
CA VAL A 175 20.35 -0.64 -20.15
C VAL A 175 21.28 0.55 -20.35
N MET A 176 20.99 1.73 -19.76
CA MET A 176 21.84 2.92 -19.87
C MET A 176 23.19 2.78 -19.17
N PHE A 177 23.37 1.81 -18.28
CA PHE A 177 24.68 1.57 -17.67
C PHE A 177 25.75 1.23 -18.69
N TYR A 178 25.43 0.45 -19.71
CA TYR A 178 26.40 0.06 -20.73
C TYR A 178 26.99 1.24 -21.50
N PRO A 179 26.21 2.10 -22.17
CA PRO A 179 26.78 3.22 -22.95
C PRO A 179 27.50 4.24 -22.06
N ILE A 180 27.06 4.45 -20.82
CA ILE A 180 27.74 5.36 -19.88
C ILE A 180 29.13 4.77 -19.51
N ALA A 181 29.18 3.51 -19.10
CA ALA A 181 30.44 2.83 -18.76
C ALA A 181 31.40 2.80 -19.95
N VAL A 182 30.91 2.49 -21.16
CA VAL A 182 31.74 2.51 -22.38
C VAL A 182 32.25 3.90 -22.69
N GLY A 183 31.40 4.93 -22.56
CA GLY A 183 31.79 6.33 -22.79
C GLY A 183 32.90 6.77 -21.85
N ASP A 184 32.77 6.54 -20.55
CA ASP A 184 33.75 6.93 -19.54
C ASP A 184 35.05 6.13 -19.66
N CYS A 185 34.97 4.79 -19.88
CA CYS A 185 36.14 3.96 -20.04
C CYS A 185 36.84 4.14 -21.41
N SER A 186 36.22 4.78 -22.38
CA SER A 186 36.86 5.20 -23.61
C SER A 186 37.86 6.34 -23.41
N ILE A 187 37.65 7.16 -22.38
CA ILE A 187 38.55 8.27 -22.02
C ILE A 187 39.76 7.75 -21.20
N ASN A 188 39.50 6.83 -20.27
CA ASN A 188 40.53 6.27 -19.38
C ASN A 188 40.49 4.73 -19.39
N PRO A 189 40.91 4.09 -20.46
CA PRO A 189 40.78 2.64 -20.59
C PRO A 189 41.54 1.86 -19.49
N ASN A 190 40.96 0.74 -19.10
CA ASN A 190 41.56 -0.21 -18.13
C ASN A 190 41.79 0.34 -16.71
N GLN A 191 41.16 1.43 -16.34
CA GLN A 191 41.20 1.98 -15.00
C GLN A 191 39.86 1.75 -14.29
N ALA A 192 39.90 1.21 -13.06
CA ALA A 192 38.65 1.01 -12.26
C ALA A 192 37.88 2.30 -12.03
N ALA A 193 38.56 3.44 -11.98
CA ALA A 193 37.94 4.78 -11.84
C ALA A 193 37.05 5.17 -13.04
N CYS A 194 37.21 4.51 -14.21
CA CYS A 194 36.36 4.85 -15.38
C CYS A 194 34.88 4.48 -15.18
N LEU A 195 34.55 3.62 -14.22
CA LEU A 195 33.17 3.25 -13.91
C LEU A 195 32.46 4.24 -12.97
N SER A 196 33.15 5.28 -12.50
CA SER A 196 32.57 6.25 -11.54
C SER A 196 31.33 6.94 -12.09
N GLY A 197 31.35 7.37 -13.35
CA GLY A 197 30.18 8.03 -13.98
C GLY A 197 28.95 7.13 -14.07
N MET A 198 29.13 5.83 -14.30
CA MET A 198 28.03 4.86 -14.24
C MET A 198 27.41 4.79 -12.83
N TRP A 199 28.28 4.79 -11.79
CA TRP A 199 27.82 4.76 -10.40
C TRP A 199 27.17 6.08 -9.98
N ASP A 200 27.71 7.21 -10.41
CA ASP A 200 27.12 8.54 -10.18
C ASP A 200 25.74 8.66 -10.83
N PHE A 201 25.59 8.13 -12.05
CA PHE A 201 24.30 8.03 -12.72
C PHE A 201 23.33 7.14 -11.94
N HIS A 202 23.78 5.97 -11.49
CA HIS A 202 22.96 5.06 -10.67
C HIS A 202 22.44 5.76 -9.43
N THR A 203 23.32 6.38 -8.66
CA THR A 203 22.98 7.10 -7.42
C THR A 203 22.03 8.26 -7.69
N ALA A 204 22.31 9.09 -8.69
CA ALA A 204 21.47 10.24 -9.05
C ALA A 204 20.06 9.82 -9.46
N VAL A 205 19.93 8.77 -10.25
CA VAL A 205 18.60 8.26 -10.66
C VAL A 205 17.88 7.60 -9.49
N TYR A 206 18.59 6.89 -8.62
CA TYR A 206 18.00 6.25 -7.45
C TYR A 206 17.52 7.26 -6.41
N GLU A 207 18.36 8.23 -6.04
CA GLU A 207 18.03 9.19 -4.99
C GLU A 207 16.99 10.24 -5.43
N TRP A 208 17.11 10.75 -6.65
CA TRP A 208 16.31 11.89 -7.12
C TRP A 208 15.39 11.57 -8.29
N GLY A 209 15.87 10.75 -9.23
CA GLY A 209 15.18 10.47 -10.46
C GLY A 209 13.83 9.78 -10.22
N PHE A 210 13.81 8.72 -9.44
CA PHE A 210 12.58 7.99 -9.13
C PHE A 210 11.61 8.82 -8.31
N LEU A 211 12.07 9.57 -7.30
CA LEU A 211 11.20 10.43 -6.51
C LEU A 211 10.48 11.45 -7.41
N LEU A 212 11.21 12.10 -8.32
CA LEU A 212 10.65 13.06 -9.27
C LEU A 212 9.63 12.40 -10.21
N VAL A 213 9.96 11.20 -10.72
CA VAL A 213 9.05 10.43 -11.59
C VAL A 213 7.78 10.05 -10.83
N LEU A 214 7.88 9.51 -9.62
CA LEU A 214 6.73 9.10 -8.81
C LEU A 214 5.79 10.27 -8.51
N VAL A 215 6.35 11.40 -8.06
CA VAL A 215 5.56 12.62 -7.78
C VAL A 215 4.90 13.12 -9.06
N THR A 216 5.64 13.19 -10.16
CA THR A 216 5.11 13.65 -11.46
C THR A 216 3.99 12.73 -11.95
N MET A 217 4.20 11.41 -11.92
CA MET A 217 3.19 10.42 -12.34
C MET A 217 1.94 10.53 -11.49
N TRP A 218 2.08 10.62 -10.16
CA TRP A 218 0.93 10.76 -9.27
C TRP A 218 0.16 12.08 -9.50
N VAL A 219 0.86 13.21 -9.63
CA VAL A 219 0.24 14.52 -9.91
C VAL A 219 -0.48 14.52 -11.25
N LEU A 220 0.14 14.00 -12.31
CA LEU A 220 -0.47 13.92 -13.64
C LEU A 220 -1.70 13.00 -13.63
N TRP A 221 -1.60 11.86 -12.97
CA TRP A 221 -2.72 10.94 -12.80
C TRP A 221 -3.86 11.61 -12.03
N PHE A 222 -3.55 12.25 -10.90
CA PHE A 222 -4.56 12.94 -10.10
C PHE A 222 -5.23 14.05 -10.90
N TRP A 223 -4.45 14.84 -11.64
CA TRP A 223 -4.99 15.92 -12.46
C TRP A 223 -5.85 15.44 -13.63
N LYS A 224 -5.41 14.41 -14.35
CA LYS A 224 -6.06 13.95 -15.58
C LYS A 224 -7.15 12.91 -15.36
N VAL A 225 -7.03 12.09 -14.33
CA VAL A 225 -7.86 10.89 -14.11
C VAL A 225 -8.55 10.95 -12.75
N GLY A 226 -7.81 11.01 -11.65
CA GLY A 226 -8.34 10.90 -10.30
C GLY A 226 -9.24 12.08 -9.92
N GLY A 227 -8.83 13.31 -10.19
CA GLY A 227 -9.61 14.51 -9.90
C GLY A 227 -10.94 14.57 -10.65
N PRO A 228 -10.95 14.44 -11.99
CA PRO A 228 -12.20 14.39 -12.76
C PRO A 228 -13.13 13.23 -12.36
N ALA A 229 -12.60 12.05 -12.06
CA ALA A 229 -13.39 10.90 -11.63
C ALA A 229 -14.11 11.15 -10.29
N ARG A 230 -13.50 11.86 -9.35
CA ARG A 230 -14.12 12.23 -8.06
C ARG A 230 -15.38 13.07 -8.23
N THR A 231 -15.42 13.94 -9.22
CA THR A 231 -16.58 14.80 -9.48
C THR A 231 -17.74 14.05 -10.15
N LEU A 232 -17.43 13.01 -10.92
CA LEU A 232 -18.43 12.19 -11.60
C LEU A 232 -19.06 11.16 -10.66
N ASP A 233 -18.31 10.61 -9.70
CA ASP A 233 -18.80 9.58 -8.77
C ASP A 233 -19.65 10.12 -7.62
N ALA A 234 -19.63 11.41 -7.36
CA ALA A 234 -20.58 12.01 -6.42
C ALA A 234 -22.05 11.76 -6.83
N SER A 235 -22.29 11.46 -8.11
CA SER A 235 -23.60 11.08 -8.66
C SER A 235 -23.86 9.57 -8.77
N SER A 236 -22.83 8.73 -8.60
CA SER A 236 -22.89 7.27 -8.83
C SER A 236 -22.55 6.44 -7.57
N ALA A 237 -22.70 6.99 -6.39
CA ALA A 237 -22.33 6.34 -5.11
C ALA A 237 -23.04 4.99 -4.81
N GLY A 238 -23.80 4.45 -5.78
CA GLY A 238 -24.57 3.20 -5.65
C GLY A 238 -23.89 1.94 -6.21
N ASP A 239 -22.76 2.03 -6.88
CA ASP A 239 -22.22 0.90 -7.68
C ASP A 239 -21.02 0.18 -7.07
N GLU A 240 -20.74 0.35 -5.79
CA GLU A 240 -19.71 -0.45 -5.12
C GLU A 240 -20.18 -1.90 -4.97
N LYS A 241 -19.55 -2.82 -5.73
CA LYS A 241 -19.86 -4.27 -5.67
C LYS A 241 -19.31 -4.96 -4.43
N TRP A 242 -18.39 -4.36 -3.70
CA TRP A 242 -17.81 -4.87 -2.46
C TRP A 242 -17.01 -3.78 -1.75
N ARG A 243 -16.94 -3.88 -0.44
CA ARG A 243 -16.09 -3.02 0.39
C ARG A 243 -15.34 -3.83 1.42
N LEU A 244 -14.14 -3.36 1.76
CA LEU A 244 -13.33 -3.90 2.85
C LEU A 244 -13.69 -3.15 4.13
N THR A 245 -14.10 -3.89 5.14
CA THR A 245 -14.41 -3.34 6.47
C THR A 245 -13.61 -4.10 7.53
N PHE A 246 -13.25 -3.38 8.60
CA PHE A 246 -12.70 -4.06 9.77
C PHE A 246 -13.82 -4.71 10.56
N ARG A 247 -13.58 -5.94 10.98
CA ARG A 247 -14.51 -6.70 11.79
C ARG A 247 -14.78 -6.00 13.12
N LYS A 248 -16.06 -5.68 13.38
CA LYS A 248 -16.49 -5.02 14.61
C LYS A 248 -16.86 -6.02 15.70
N ASN A 249 -17.46 -7.14 15.33
CA ASN A 249 -17.90 -8.18 16.26
C ASN A 249 -16.94 -9.38 16.19
N TRP A 250 -16.34 -9.70 17.32
CA TRP A 250 -15.33 -10.75 17.44
C TRP A 250 -15.90 -11.96 18.17
N ASN A 251 -15.87 -13.12 17.54
CA ASN A 251 -16.21 -14.39 18.16
C ASN A 251 -14.98 -14.97 18.88
N ALA A 252 -15.19 -15.83 19.87
CA ALA A 252 -14.09 -16.47 20.62
C ALA A 252 -13.05 -17.13 19.69
N LYS A 253 -13.49 -17.82 18.63
CA LYS A 253 -12.59 -18.46 17.65
C LYS A 253 -11.66 -17.43 16.95
N GLN A 254 -12.19 -16.26 16.59
CA GLN A 254 -11.43 -15.21 15.95
C GLN A 254 -10.43 -14.56 16.90
N PHE A 255 -10.80 -14.46 18.18
CA PHE A 255 -9.88 -13.97 19.20
C PHE A 255 -8.72 -14.94 19.41
N TYR A 256 -8.95 -16.25 19.40
CA TYR A 256 -7.86 -17.23 19.45
C TYR A 256 -6.95 -17.20 18.22
N LEU A 257 -7.51 -16.98 17.02
CA LEU A 257 -6.70 -16.79 15.80
C LEU A 257 -5.86 -15.52 15.88
N LEU A 258 -6.43 -14.42 16.38
CA LEU A 258 -5.70 -13.19 16.61
C LEU A 258 -4.56 -13.37 17.60
N ALA A 259 -4.84 -14.02 18.73
CA ALA A 259 -3.82 -14.33 19.75
C ALA A 259 -2.71 -15.23 19.16
N GLY A 260 -3.08 -16.25 18.38
CA GLY A 260 -2.14 -17.12 17.68
C GLY A 260 -1.25 -16.33 16.70
N ALA A 261 -1.83 -15.39 15.92
CA ALA A 261 -1.08 -14.53 15.02
C ALA A 261 -0.08 -13.65 15.77
N VAL A 262 -0.49 -13.05 16.89
CA VAL A 262 0.42 -12.25 17.73
C VAL A 262 1.55 -13.12 18.30
N ILE A 263 1.26 -14.33 18.75
CA ILE A 263 2.27 -15.27 19.24
C ILE A 263 3.29 -15.60 18.14
N LEU A 264 2.84 -15.87 16.91
CA LEU A 264 3.73 -16.13 15.78
C LEU A 264 4.66 -14.93 15.52
N LEU A 265 4.14 -13.70 15.56
CA LEU A 265 4.95 -12.49 15.38
C LEU A 265 5.97 -12.31 16.51
N VAL A 266 5.58 -12.59 17.76
CA VAL A 266 6.50 -12.54 18.90
C VAL A 266 7.61 -13.58 18.74
N PHE A 267 7.28 -14.82 18.33
CA PHE A 267 8.28 -15.86 18.06
C PHE A 267 9.22 -15.48 16.92
N ALA A 268 8.70 -14.86 15.84
CA ALA A 268 9.53 -14.39 14.74
C ALA A 268 10.56 -13.37 15.20
N VAL A 269 10.13 -12.36 15.97
CA VAL A 269 11.04 -11.34 16.53
C VAL A 269 12.03 -11.97 17.50
N SER A 270 11.57 -12.85 18.39
CA SER A 270 12.43 -13.53 19.37
C SER A 270 13.50 -14.39 18.68
N ASN A 271 13.16 -15.05 17.58
CA ASN A 271 14.12 -15.87 16.82
C ASN A 271 15.30 -15.06 16.27
N VAL A 272 15.07 -13.81 15.89
CA VAL A 272 16.16 -12.94 15.37
C VAL A 272 16.90 -12.22 16.51
N THR A 273 16.19 -11.83 17.58
CA THR A 273 16.77 -10.97 18.62
C THR A 273 17.31 -11.72 19.84
N SER A 274 16.86 -12.94 20.08
CA SER A 274 17.18 -13.72 21.30
C SER A 274 17.80 -15.08 21.00
N ASN A 275 17.94 -15.44 19.71
CA ASN A 275 18.61 -16.67 19.32
C ASN A 275 20.14 -16.45 19.34
N GLU A 276 20.83 -17.10 20.27
CA GLU A 276 22.27 -16.95 20.45
C GLU A 276 23.06 -17.32 19.19
N GLU A 277 22.63 -18.34 18.43
CA GLU A 277 23.30 -18.75 17.20
C GLU A 277 23.18 -17.71 16.09
N ALA A 278 21.95 -17.14 15.94
CA ALA A 278 21.69 -16.09 14.95
C ALA A 278 22.47 -14.79 15.29
N MET A 279 22.51 -14.43 16.57
CA MET A 279 23.23 -13.25 17.02
C MET A 279 24.77 -13.42 16.87
N ALA A 280 25.30 -14.58 17.19
CA ALA A 280 26.72 -14.90 16.98
C ALA A 280 27.07 -14.90 15.48
N ALA A 281 26.19 -15.43 14.63
CA ALA A 281 26.38 -15.40 13.19
C ALA A 281 26.39 -13.94 12.66
N LYS A 282 25.48 -13.10 13.15
CA LYS A 282 25.44 -11.68 12.80
C LYS A 282 26.72 -10.94 13.22
N GLU A 283 27.18 -11.14 14.45
CA GLU A 283 28.42 -10.51 14.94
C GLU A 283 29.64 -10.94 14.08
N THR A 284 29.69 -12.20 13.70
CA THR A 284 30.74 -12.70 12.78
C THR A 284 30.65 -12.03 11.41
N LEU A 285 29.45 -11.87 10.87
CA LEU A 285 29.21 -11.16 9.60
C LEU A 285 29.63 -9.70 9.67
N ASP A 286 29.22 -8.97 10.71
CA ASP A 286 29.59 -7.58 10.91
C ASP A 286 31.11 -7.42 10.95
N PHE A 287 31.81 -8.36 11.59
CA PHE A 287 33.27 -8.40 11.58
C PHE A 287 33.85 -8.71 10.19
N CYS A 288 33.28 -9.64 9.43
CA CYS A 288 33.68 -9.96 8.07
C CYS A 288 33.53 -8.75 7.13
N TYR A 289 32.43 -8.03 7.21
CA TYR A 289 32.19 -6.81 6.44
C TYR A 289 33.19 -5.70 6.80
N PHE A 290 33.42 -5.49 8.10
CA PHE A 290 34.38 -4.49 8.56
C PHE A 290 35.81 -4.77 8.14
N SER A 291 36.18 -6.06 8.12
CA SER A 291 37.55 -6.49 7.81
C SER A 291 37.78 -6.78 6.34
N GLU A 292 36.75 -6.68 5.48
CA GLU A 292 36.78 -7.08 4.05
C GLU A 292 37.26 -8.53 3.84
N LEU A 293 37.07 -9.40 4.84
CA LEU A 293 37.52 -10.78 4.81
C LEU A 293 36.51 -11.68 4.09
N VAL A 294 37.00 -12.48 3.16
CA VAL A 294 36.24 -13.53 2.49
C VAL A 294 36.78 -14.89 2.93
N THR A 295 36.22 -15.44 3.99
CA THR A 295 36.62 -16.75 4.54
C THR A 295 35.42 -17.71 4.51
N SER A 296 35.67 -19.00 4.66
CA SER A 296 34.65 -20.03 4.79
C SER A 296 33.77 -19.81 6.04
N GLU A 297 34.32 -19.20 7.10
CA GLU A 297 33.58 -18.86 8.32
C GLU A 297 32.58 -17.76 8.07
N CYS A 298 32.95 -16.74 7.27
CA CYS A 298 32.04 -15.69 6.84
C CYS A 298 30.86 -16.26 6.02
N GLY A 299 31.13 -17.19 5.11
CA GLY A 299 30.08 -17.86 4.33
C GLY A 299 29.15 -18.73 5.20
N GLN A 300 29.69 -19.41 6.21
CA GLN A 300 28.84 -20.16 7.15
C GLN A 300 28.00 -19.25 8.04
N ALA A 301 28.58 -18.14 8.51
CA ALA A 301 27.85 -17.15 9.29
C ALA A 301 26.72 -16.52 8.48
N GLN A 302 26.97 -16.22 7.19
CA GLN A 302 25.95 -15.74 6.28
C GLN A 302 24.78 -16.73 6.16
N ASN A 303 25.08 -18.01 5.88
CA ASN A 303 24.02 -19.01 5.74
C ASN A 303 23.19 -19.16 7.02
N ARG A 304 23.83 -19.18 8.20
CA ARG A 304 23.09 -19.28 9.48
C ARG A 304 22.20 -18.06 9.76
N TRP A 305 22.70 -16.88 9.42
CA TRP A 305 21.93 -15.66 9.56
C TRP A 305 20.72 -15.65 8.61
N ASP A 306 20.94 -16.01 7.34
CA ASP A 306 19.88 -16.09 6.31
C ASP A 306 18.82 -17.15 6.67
N ASP A 307 19.22 -18.30 7.23
CA ASP A 307 18.29 -19.31 7.74
C ASP A 307 17.43 -18.77 8.89
N ALA A 308 18.02 -18.05 9.83
CA ALA A 308 17.30 -17.45 10.95
C ALA A 308 16.32 -16.38 10.49
N ILE A 309 16.73 -15.51 9.57
CA ILE A 309 15.88 -14.50 8.94
C ILE A 309 14.76 -15.15 8.11
N GLY A 310 15.07 -16.14 7.30
CA GLY A 310 14.09 -16.87 6.49
C GLY A 310 13.00 -17.54 7.34
N TYR A 311 13.38 -18.14 8.47
CA TYR A 311 12.45 -18.72 9.43
C TYR A 311 11.57 -17.65 10.08
N ALA A 312 12.15 -16.55 10.57
CA ALA A 312 11.42 -15.44 11.16
C ALA A 312 10.46 -14.80 10.17
N TRP A 313 10.90 -14.66 8.91
CA TRP A 313 10.07 -14.16 7.82
C TRP A 313 8.84 -15.04 7.58
N SER A 314 9.02 -16.35 7.52
CA SER A 314 7.95 -17.33 7.33
C SER A 314 6.89 -17.26 8.44
N LEU A 315 7.33 -17.17 9.69
CA LEU A 315 6.45 -17.01 10.85
C LEU A 315 5.71 -15.67 10.80
N SER A 316 6.41 -14.61 10.45
CA SER A 316 5.82 -13.28 10.35
C SER A 316 4.80 -13.19 9.21
N ALA A 317 5.10 -13.75 8.06
CA ALA A 317 4.18 -13.80 6.91
C ALA A 317 2.90 -14.55 7.28
N LEU A 318 3.02 -15.70 7.94
CA LEU A 318 1.87 -16.48 8.42
C LEU A 318 1.07 -15.69 9.47
N GLY A 319 1.74 -15.03 10.41
CA GLY A 319 1.12 -14.19 11.43
C GLY A 319 0.35 -13.02 10.83
N ILE A 320 0.96 -12.26 9.92
CA ILE A 320 0.32 -11.12 9.23
C ILE A 320 -0.86 -11.58 8.38
N LEU A 321 -0.71 -12.68 7.62
CA LEU A 321 -1.79 -13.24 6.81
C LEU A 321 -2.98 -13.64 7.69
N THR A 322 -2.73 -14.35 8.79
CA THR A 322 -3.77 -14.77 9.74
C THR A 322 -4.46 -13.57 10.37
N LEU A 323 -3.72 -12.54 10.76
CA LEU A 323 -4.25 -11.29 11.31
C LEU A 323 -5.11 -10.56 10.27
N GLY A 324 -4.63 -10.42 9.04
CA GLY A 324 -5.36 -9.78 7.94
C GLY A 324 -6.66 -10.51 7.61
N CYS A 325 -6.63 -11.83 7.44
CA CYS A 325 -7.82 -12.65 7.16
C CYS A 325 -8.83 -12.65 8.32
N THR A 326 -8.35 -12.47 9.56
CA THR A 326 -9.23 -12.45 10.74
C THR A 326 -9.86 -11.09 10.95
N ALA A 327 -9.10 -10.00 10.76
CA ALA A 327 -9.52 -8.63 11.04
C ALA A 327 -10.32 -8.00 9.91
N VAL A 328 -10.06 -8.38 8.66
CA VAL A 328 -10.70 -7.79 7.48
C VAL A 328 -11.88 -8.63 7.01
N VAL A 329 -12.98 -7.97 6.72
CA VAL A 329 -14.20 -8.58 6.15
C VAL A 329 -14.50 -7.92 4.82
N ILE A 330 -14.77 -8.77 3.82
CA ILE A 330 -15.26 -8.32 2.52
C ILE A 330 -16.79 -8.32 2.58
N GLU A 331 -17.39 -7.16 2.65
CA GLU A 331 -18.84 -7.00 2.58
C GLU A 331 -19.28 -6.84 1.14
N ARG A 332 -20.40 -7.47 0.80
CA ARG A 332 -21.07 -7.33 -0.50
C ARG A 332 -22.51 -6.92 -0.25
N PRO A 333 -23.08 -6.04 -1.09
CA PRO A 333 -24.49 -5.76 -1.05
C PRO A 333 -25.29 -7.02 -1.44
N ASP A 334 -26.50 -7.14 -0.90
CA ASP A 334 -27.46 -8.17 -1.30
C ASP A 334 -27.94 -7.96 -2.75
N GLU A 335 -28.80 -8.85 -3.26
CA GLU A 335 -29.36 -8.76 -4.62
C GLU A 335 -30.17 -7.48 -4.85
N ASN A 336 -30.62 -6.84 -3.78
CA ASN A 336 -31.37 -5.58 -3.80
C ASN A 336 -30.47 -4.34 -3.65
N GLY A 337 -29.16 -4.51 -3.59
CA GLY A 337 -28.20 -3.43 -3.41
C GLY A 337 -28.04 -2.92 -1.98
N ASN A 338 -28.67 -3.57 -0.98
CA ASN A 338 -28.55 -3.17 0.42
C ASN A 338 -27.28 -3.75 1.04
N TRP A 339 -26.58 -2.94 1.80
CA TRP A 339 -25.41 -3.37 2.56
C TRP A 339 -25.83 -4.12 3.83
N PRO A 340 -25.08 -5.15 4.27
CA PRO A 340 -25.35 -5.83 5.53
C PRO A 340 -25.43 -4.81 6.68
N VAL A 341 -26.55 -4.81 7.39
CA VAL A 341 -26.74 -3.96 8.56
C VAL A 341 -25.89 -4.51 9.71
N PRO A 342 -25.09 -3.69 10.40
CA PRO A 342 -24.34 -4.12 11.56
C PRO A 342 -25.28 -4.78 12.60
N GLN A 343 -24.94 -5.98 13.08
CA GLN A 343 -25.77 -6.75 14.03
C GLN A 343 -26.21 -5.95 15.28
N SER A 344 -25.40 -4.98 15.71
CA SER A 344 -25.77 -4.07 16.81
C SER A 344 -27.04 -3.24 16.57
N LYS A 345 -27.38 -2.96 15.30
CA LYS A 345 -28.63 -2.27 14.94
C LYS A 345 -29.82 -3.21 14.77
N GLN A 346 -29.56 -4.48 14.51
CA GLN A 346 -30.65 -5.49 14.46
C GLN A 346 -31.17 -5.81 15.86
N GLU A 347 -30.28 -5.96 16.86
CA GLU A 347 -30.68 -6.16 18.25
C GLU A 347 -31.45 -4.97 18.84
N GLU A 348 -31.09 -3.73 18.48
CA GLU A 348 -31.86 -2.53 18.88
C GLU A 348 -33.24 -2.50 18.23
N SER A 349 -33.37 -2.87 16.94
CA SER A 349 -34.66 -2.88 16.25
C SER A 349 -35.59 -4.00 16.74
N GLU A 350 -35.06 -5.19 17.04
CA GLU A 350 -35.84 -6.30 17.62
C GLU A 350 -36.29 -5.99 19.05
N THR A 351 -35.45 -5.28 19.85
CA THR A 351 -35.81 -4.89 21.22
C THR A 351 -36.89 -3.80 21.23
N ASP A 352 -36.88 -2.90 20.27
CA ASP A 352 -37.91 -1.85 20.14
C ASP A 352 -39.23 -2.40 19.55
N GLU A 353 -39.17 -3.36 18.65
CA GLU A 353 -40.39 -4.08 18.18
C GLU A 353 -41.02 -4.93 19.29
N GLN A 354 -40.23 -5.63 20.10
CA GLN A 354 -40.75 -6.37 21.26
C GLN A 354 -41.34 -5.45 22.33
N LYS A 355 -40.76 -4.29 22.59
CA LYS A 355 -41.34 -3.29 23.51
C LYS A 355 -42.62 -2.65 22.99
N SER A 356 -42.79 -2.56 21.68
CA SER A 356 -44.01 -2.04 21.08
C SER A 356 -45.14 -3.06 20.97
N ALA A 357 -44.79 -4.36 21.00
CA ALA A 357 -45.73 -5.49 20.91
C ALA A 357 -46.28 -5.95 22.26
N GLU A 358 -45.78 -5.42 23.40
CA GLU A 358 -46.28 -5.78 24.71
C GLU A 358 -47.71 -5.17 24.89
N PRO A 359 -48.76 -6.01 24.98
CA PRO A 359 -50.12 -5.50 25.08
C PRO A 359 -50.26 -4.78 26.42
N LYS A 360 -50.57 -3.48 26.37
CA LYS A 360 -50.92 -2.69 27.56
C LYS A 360 -52.02 -3.42 28.33
N SER A 361 -51.62 -4.21 29.33
CA SER A 361 -52.56 -4.87 30.23
C SER A 361 -53.32 -3.82 30.97
N ARG A 362 -54.60 -3.72 30.63
CA ARG A 362 -55.60 -2.83 31.15
C ARG A 362 -55.83 -3.18 32.63
N HIS A 363 -55.20 -2.47 33.56
CA HIS A 363 -55.53 -2.53 34.97
C HIS A 363 -57.00 -2.08 35.15
N GLN A 364 -57.92 -3.03 35.04
CA GLN A 364 -59.25 -2.87 35.57
C GLN A 364 -59.20 -2.91 37.11
N LYS A 365 -59.28 -1.72 37.66
CA LYS A 365 -59.59 -1.51 39.08
C LYS A 365 -61.00 -2.08 39.37
N LYS A 366 -61.11 -3.30 39.92
CA LYS A 366 -62.36 -3.80 40.50
C LYS A 366 -62.43 -3.34 41.93
N LYS A 367 -63.23 -2.30 42.20
CA LYS A 367 -63.81 -1.96 43.47
C LYS A 367 -64.92 -2.99 43.74
N SER A 368 -64.86 -3.70 44.85
CA SER A 368 -65.99 -4.23 45.61
C SER A 368 -65.37 -4.73 46.93
N GLY A 369 -65.71 -4.20 48.05
CA GLY A 369 -67.04 -4.26 48.67
C GLY A 369 -66.88 -5.16 49.84
N SER A 370 -66.73 -4.52 51.01
CA SER A 370 -67.10 -4.97 52.37
C SER A 370 -68.04 -6.16 52.34
N TRP A 371 -67.78 -7.17 53.19
CA TRP A 371 -68.72 -7.67 54.18
C TRP A 371 -68.03 -8.58 55.21
N LYS A 372 -68.25 -8.22 56.42
CA LYS A 372 -68.22 -8.79 57.77
C LYS A 372 -68.49 -10.31 57.87
N LYS A 373 -67.89 -10.90 58.83
CA LYS A 373 -68.41 -11.54 60.03
C LYS A 373 -67.92 -12.96 60.31
N ASN A 374 -67.40 -13.06 61.47
CA ASN A 374 -67.64 -14.01 62.57
C ASN A 374 -67.21 -15.50 62.41
N SER A 375 -66.43 -15.73 63.40
CA SER A 375 -66.64 -16.63 64.59
C SER A 375 -66.36 -18.08 64.44
N GLU A 376 -65.51 -18.51 65.33
CA GLU A 376 -65.64 -19.60 66.31
C GLU A 376 -65.11 -20.95 65.87
N GLU A 377 -64.28 -21.39 66.81
CA GLU A 377 -64.16 -22.71 67.41
C GLU A 377 -63.56 -23.79 66.48
N GLU A 378 -62.54 -24.45 66.84
CA GLU A 378 -62.02 -25.15 68.03
C GLU A 378 -60.50 -25.26 67.97
#